data_fc73cc01b7ae1289b9ed87b3f079ce28
#
_entry.id   fc73cc01b7ae1289b9ed87b3f079ce28
#
_cell.length_a   1.000
_cell.length_b   1.000
_cell.length_c   1.000
_cell.angle_alpha   90.00
_cell.angle_beta   90.00
_cell.angle_gamma   90.00
#
_symmetry.space_group_name_H-M   'P 1'
#
loop_
_entity.id
_entity.type
_entity.pdbx_description
1 polymer ?
#
loop_
_entity_poly.entity_id
_entity_poly.type
_entity_poly.pdbx_seq_one_letter_code
_entity_poly.pdbx_strand_id
1 'polypeptide(L)'
;MIKIATIEDEENIRQEIVQYIKKGIGSIERVEVDVYESAERYLLVGGRYDLVISDIELPGISGLELGKRIKENNPDVYLVFLTSHSEFASESYIIEAYQYILKKDIEERLSPLIERVVHEIKKDYEEYRWVGTNQRKIKIYHKDIVCIQKIKGSKYAEYITENGKYMERLSMNQILEQIHSNAFILVDRGHAVNVNHIVRVRGNVIQMVNGEEITVSRVQSSQVKEKITAYWRALR
;
A
#
# COMPACT_ATOMS: atom_id res chain seq x y z
N MET A 1 -12.01 2.65 5.26
CA MET A 1 -11.69 3.30 6.56
C MET A 1 -10.19 3.29 6.68
N ILE A 2 -9.58 4.44 6.85
CA ILE A 2 -8.13 4.59 6.98
C ILE A 2 -7.73 4.18 8.39
N LYS A 3 -6.70 3.34 8.53
CA LYS A 3 -6.20 2.86 9.82
C LYS A 3 -4.79 3.36 10.08
N ILE A 4 -4.61 4.03 11.20
CA ILE A 4 -3.34 4.59 11.65
C ILE A 4 -2.95 3.88 12.94
N ALA A 5 -1.70 3.43 13.06
CA ALA A 5 -1.14 2.97 14.32
C ALA A 5 -0.05 3.92 14.79
N THR A 6 0.04 4.14 16.10
CA THR A 6 1.19 4.80 16.72
C THR A 6 1.76 3.94 17.84
N ILE A 7 3.08 3.79 17.88
CA ILE A 7 3.81 2.98 18.86
C ILE A 7 4.84 3.87 19.55
N GLU A 8 4.66 4.06 20.84
CA GLU A 8 5.46 4.96 21.70
C GLU A 8 5.32 4.51 23.14
N ASP A 9 6.39 4.30 23.88
CA ASP A 9 6.36 3.82 25.26
C ASP A 9 6.09 4.94 26.28
N GLU A 10 6.52 6.17 25.98
CA GLU A 10 6.29 7.32 26.86
C GLU A 10 4.87 7.88 26.70
N GLU A 11 4.05 7.80 27.76
CA GLU A 11 2.64 8.18 27.71
C GLU A 11 2.41 9.64 27.30
N ASN A 12 3.22 10.57 27.79
CA ASN A 12 3.06 11.99 27.45
C ASN A 12 3.30 12.24 25.96
N ILE A 13 4.35 11.64 25.39
CA ILE A 13 4.68 11.75 23.97
C ILE A 13 3.62 11.05 23.12
N ARG A 14 3.14 9.89 23.57
CA ARG A 14 2.06 9.15 22.92
C ARG A 14 0.78 9.98 22.80
N GLN A 15 0.40 10.71 23.87
CA GLN A 15 -0.74 11.62 23.85
C GLN A 15 -0.52 12.80 22.91
N GLU A 16 0.68 13.35 22.88
CA GLU A 16 1.07 14.43 21.98
C GLU A 16 0.98 14.00 20.51
N ILE A 17 1.51 12.83 20.17
CA ILE A 17 1.41 12.24 18.82
C ILE A 17 -0.05 12.15 18.38
N VAL A 18 -0.93 11.63 19.25
CA VAL A 18 -2.37 11.51 18.97
C VAL A 18 -3.00 12.88 18.70
N GLN A 19 -2.60 13.93 19.38
CA GLN A 19 -3.10 15.30 19.13
C GLN A 19 -2.67 15.79 17.75
N TYR A 20 -1.40 15.60 17.36
CA TYR A 20 -0.91 15.97 16.03
C TYR A 20 -1.54 15.12 14.91
N ILE A 21 -1.78 13.84 15.15
CA ILE A 21 -2.54 12.98 14.21
C ILE A 21 -3.94 13.56 14.02
N LYS A 22 -4.67 13.84 15.09
CA LYS A 22 -6.01 14.43 15.02
C LYS A 22 -6.02 15.78 14.29
N LYS A 23 -5.03 16.63 14.55
CA LYS A 23 -4.87 17.91 13.85
C LYS A 23 -4.63 17.71 12.34
N GLY A 24 -3.77 16.77 11.95
CA GLY A 24 -3.48 16.46 10.55
C GLY A 24 -4.64 15.78 9.81
N ILE A 25 -5.44 14.95 10.49
CA ILE A 25 -6.66 14.36 9.92
C ILE A 25 -7.71 15.44 9.63
N GLY A 26 -7.82 16.47 10.48
CA GLY A 26 -8.80 17.53 10.34
C GLY A 26 -10.23 17.00 10.33
N SER A 27 -11.00 17.33 9.28
CA SER A 27 -12.40 16.90 9.11
C SER A 27 -12.56 15.62 8.29
N ILE A 28 -11.48 14.86 8.05
CA ILE A 28 -11.55 13.62 7.27
C ILE A 28 -12.29 12.56 8.08
N GLU A 29 -13.44 12.13 7.57
CA GLU A 29 -14.24 11.07 8.16
C GLU A 29 -13.61 9.68 7.93
N ARG A 30 -13.94 8.73 8.85
CA ARG A 30 -13.56 7.30 8.74
C ARG A 30 -12.06 7.04 8.84
N VAL A 31 -11.42 7.71 9.80
CA VAL A 31 -10.06 7.40 10.24
C VAL A 31 -10.13 6.76 11.62
N GLU A 32 -9.46 5.63 11.80
CA GLU A 32 -9.28 4.94 13.08
C GLU A 32 -7.82 5.07 13.49
N VAL A 33 -7.58 5.36 14.75
CA VAL A 33 -6.23 5.51 15.31
C VAL A 33 -6.08 4.57 16.48
N ASP A 34 -5.22 3.57 16.33
CA ASP A 34 -4.84 2.64 17.36
C ASP A 34 -3.51 3.05 18.00
N VAL A 35 -3.42 2.91 19.30
CA VAL A 35 -2.29 3.39 20.10
C VAL A 35 -1.67 2.22 20.86
N TYR A 36 -0.37 2.04 20.75
CA TYR A 36 0.39 0.96 21.35
C TYR A 36 1.52 1.50 22.19
N GLU A 37 1.74 0.87 23.34
CA GLU A 37 2.81 1.21 24.28
C GLU A 37 4.12 0.45 23.99
N SER A 38 4.07 -0.56 23.11
CA SER A 38 5.25 -1.35 22.73
C SER A 38 5.07 -2.05 21.37
N ALA A 39 6.18 -2.44 20.79
CA ALA A 39 6.20 -3.23 19.56
C ALA A 39 5.52 -4.60 19.74
N GLU A 40 5.73 -5.24 20.91
CA GLU A 40 5.11 -6.54 21.23
C GLU A 40 3.59 -6.44 21.26
N ARG A 41 3.06 -5.35 21.84
CA ARG A 41 1.61 -5.14 21.89
C ARG A 41 1.03 -4.95 20.50
N TYR A 42 1.69 -4.17 19.66
CA TYR A 42 1.31 -4.02 18.26
C TYR A 42 1.30 -5.37 17.52
N LEU A 43 2.38 -6.16 17.66
CA LEU A 43 2.49 -7.47 17.00
C LEU A 43 1.47 -8.50 17.52
N LEU A 44 1.13 -8.45 18.82
CA LEU A 44 0.16 -9.34 19.44
C LEU A 44 -1.27 -9.07 18.95
N VAL A 45 -1.67 -7.80 18.87
CA VAL A 45 -3.00 -7.42 18.40
C VAL A 45 -3.12 -7.70 16.92
N GLY A 46 -2.05 -7.48 16.18
CA GLY A 46 -2.04 -7.59 14.73
C GLY A 46 -2.93 -6.54 14.08
N GLY A 47 -2.94 -6.54 12.78
CA GLY A 47 -3.77 -5.63 12.00
C GLY A 47 -3.04 -5.12 10.78
N ARG A 48 -3.81 -4.72 9.78
CA ARG A 48 -3.27 -4.03 8.61
C ARG A 48 -3.56 -2.55 8.75
N TYR A 49 -2.51 -1.76 8.80
CA TYR A 49 -2.56 -0.32 8.89
C TYR A 49 -2.12 0.31 7.58
N ASP A 50 -2.68 1.47 7.28
CA ASP A 50 -2.29 2.28 6.12
C ASP A 50 -1.10 3.18 6.46
N LEU A 51 -1.04 3.65 7.72
CA LEU A 51 0.05 4.46 8.26
C LEU A 51 0.47 3.92 9.62
N VAL A 52 1.77 3.77 9.83
CA VAL A 52 2.36 3.42 11.13
C VAL A 52 3.39 4.47 11.51
N ILE A 53 3.27 5.00 12.72
CA ILE A 53 4.21 5.92 13.32
C ILE A 53 4.84 5.21 14.52
N SER A 54 6.15 5.03 14.52
CA SER A 54 6.86 4.29 15.58
C SER A 54 8.04 5.06 16.09
N ASP A 55 8.21 5.10 17.42
CA ASP A 55 9.53 5.38 17.95
C ASP A 55 10.50 4.26 17.57
N ILE A 56 11.78 4.58 17.51
CA ILE A 56 12.88 3.64 17.28
C ILE A 56 13.31 3.01 18.61
N GLU A 57 13.42 3.81 19.66
CA GLU A 57 13.81 3.34 20.97
C GLU A 57 12.60 2.88 21.77
N LEU A 58 12.20 1.64 21.54
CA LEU A 58 11.16 0.96 22.31
C LEU A 58 11.80 -0.09 23.22
N PRO A 59 11.24 -0.32 24.42
CA PRO A 59 11.66 -1.42 25.28
C PRO A 59 11.37 -2.76 24.59
N GLY A 60 12.33 -3.70 24.64
CA GLY A 60 12.19 -5.01 24.00
C GLY A 60 12.50 -4.98 22.51
N ILE A 61 11.49 -5.16 21.67
CA ILE A 61 11.66 -5.08 20.21
C ILE A 61 11.79 -3.62 19.80
N SER A 62 12.93 -3.24 19.21
CA SER A 62 13.13 -1.87 18.72
C SER A 62 12.19 -1.51 17.58
N GLY A 63 11.93 -0.19 17.43
CA GLY A 63 11.10 0.30 16.31
C GLY A 63 11.70 -0.02 14.94
N LEU A 64 13.03 -0.09 14.80
CA LEU A 64 13.68 -0.51 13.54
C LEU A 64 13.37 -1.96 13.20
N GLU A 65 13.47 -2.86 14.18
CA GLU A 65 13.10 -4.27 13.99
C GLU A 65 11.62 -4.43 13.69
N LEU A 66 10.76 -3.69 14.41
CA LEU A 66 9.33 -3.62 14.14
C LEU A 66 9.07 -3.12 12.72
N GLY A 67 9.72 -2.04 12.31
CA GLY A 67 9.57 -1.46 10.97
C GLY A 67 9.91 -2.43 9.84
N LYS A 68 10.98 -3.23 9.99
CA LYS A 68 11.33 -4.31 9.04
C LYS A 68 10.20 -5.31 8.90
N ARG A 69 9.68 -5.83 10.04
CA ARG A 69 8.58 -6.81 10.05
C ARG A 69 7.30 -6.24 9.43
N ILE A 70 7.02 -4.96 9.68
CA ILE A 70 5.87 -4.26 9.10
C ILE A 70 6.01 -4.20 7.58
N LYS A 71 7.17 -3.77 7.07
CA LYS A 71 7.44 -3.65 5.63
C LYS A 71 7.47 -5.01 4.92
N GLU A 72 7.96 -6.06 5.55
CA GLU A 72 7.92 -7.42 5.03
C GLU A 72 6.49 -7.94 4.85
N ASN A 73 5.59 -7.61 5.80
CA ASN A 73 4.20 -8.05 5.76
C ASN A 73 3.28 -7.12 4.94
N ASN A 74 3.60 -5.83 4.85
CA ASN A 74 2.86 -4.82 4.12
C ASN A 74 3.82 -3.79 3.50
N PRO A 75 4.36 -4.05 2.29
CA PRO A 75 5.31 -3.13 1.65
C PRO A 75 4.76 -1.72 1.39
N ASP A 76 3.44 -1.63 1.17
CA ASP A 76 2.77 -0.37 0.81
C ASP A 76 2.41 0.52 2.00
N VAL A 77 2.66 0.07 3.24
CA VAL A 77 2.38 0.87 4.44
C VAL A 77 3.22 2.15 4.46
N TYR A 78 2.61 3.26 4.80
CA TYR A 78 3.35 4.47 5.13
C TYR A 78 3.97 4.30 6.52
N LEU A 79 5.27 4.00 6.56
CA LEU A 79 6.02 3.85 7.81
C LEU A 79 6.76 5.14 8.12
N VAL A 80 6.51 5.71 9.30
CA VAL A 80 7.15 6.93 9.79
C VAL A 80 7.87 6.62 11.09
N PHE A 81 9.15 6.94 11.16
CA PHE A 81 9.87 6.92 12.42
C PHE A 81 9.84 8.31 13.07
N LEU A 82 9.49 8.33 14.35
CA LEU A 82 9.49 9.53 15.19
C LEU A 82 10.35 9.24 16.40
N THR A 83 11.53 9.84 16.48
CA THR A 83 12.55 9.50 17.49
C THR A 83 13.38 10.71 17.93
N SER A 84 14.01 10.61 19.10
CA SER A 84 14.98 11.60 19.57
C SER A 84 16.37 11.46 18.92
N HIS A 85 16.65 10.34 18.27
CA HIS A 85 17.96 9.95 17.75
C HIS A 85 18.10 10.25 16.26
N SER A 86 19.15 10.93 15.86
CA SER A 86 19.43 11.27 14.45
C SER A 86 20.27 10.22 13.73
N GLU A 87 20.97 9.37 14.47
CA GLU A 87 21.92 8.39 13.98
C GLU A 87 21.30 7.23 13.18
N PHE A 88 20.03 6.94 13.42
CA PHE A 88 19.32 5.83 12.76
C PHE A 88 18.67 6.22 11.41
N ALA A 89 18.96 7.41 10.90
CA ALA A 89 18.37 7.86 9.63
C ALA A 89 18.78 6.97 8.44
N SER A 90 20.01 6.46 8.43
CA SER A 90 20.50 5.53 7.40
C SER A 90 19.79 4.19 7.41
N GLU A 91 19.54 3.63 8.60
CA GLU A 91 18.81 2.38 8.78
C GLU A 91 17.34 2.52 8.36
N SER A 92 16.73 3.66 8.67
CA SER A 92 15.33 3.93 8.26
C SER A 92 15.17 3.97 6.75
N TYR A 93 16.19 4.46 6.02
CA TYR A 93 16.21 4.44 4.56
C TYR A 93 16.31 3.01 3.99
N ILE A 94 17.11 2.13 4.62
CA ILE A 94 17.23 0.71 4.22
C ILE A 94 15.88 -0.02 4.42
N ILE A 95 15.12 0.35 5.44
CA ILE A 95 13.79 -0.20 5.73
C ILE A 95 12.72 0.36 4.78
N GLU A 96 13.08 1.33 3.93
CA GLU A 96 12.13 2.05 3.06
C GLU A 96 11.03 2.77 3.86
N ALA A 97 11.43 3.39 4.99
CA ALA A 97 10.53 4.26 5.72
C ALA A 97 10.11 5.45 4.84
N TYR A 98 8.83 5.79 4.88
CA TYR A 98 8.29 6.93 4.14
C TYR A 98 8.87 8.25 4.64
N GLN A 99 9.05 8.38 5.97
CA GLN A 99 9.59 9.58 6.58
C GLN A 99 10.31 9.27 7.90
N TYR A 100 11.29 10.13 8.22
CA TYR A 100 12.01 10.18 9.47
C TYR A 100 11.83 11.56 10.10
N ILE A 101 11.34 11.62 11.34
CA ILE A 101 11.09 12.88 12.05
C ILE A 101 11.78 12.81 13.42
N LEU A 102 12.52 13.84 13.76
CA LEU A 102 13.03 13.99 15.13
C LEU A 102 11.92 14.52 16.05
N LYS A 103 11.81 13.97 17.28
CA LYS A 103 10.79 14.38 18.27
C LYS A 103 10.81 15.90 18.53
N LYS A 104 11.98 16.55 18.48
CA LYS A 104 12.11 18.02 18.59
C LYS A 104 11.38 18.81 17.48
N ASP A 105 11.16 18.17 16.33
CA ASP A 105 10.53 18.80 15.16
C ASP A 105 9.07 18.35 14.99
N ILE A 106 8.48 17.67 15.98
CA ILE A 106 7.15 17.05 15.93
C ILE A 106 6.06 18.09 15.61
N GLU A 107 6.11 19.25 16.28
CA GLU A 107 5.12 20.31 16.14
C GLU A 107 5.00 20.83 14.72
N GLU A 108 6.14 21.02 14.05
CA GLU A 108 6.18 21.60 12.70
C GLU A 108 5.93 20.56 11.62
N ARG A 109 6.33 19.29 11.84
CA ARG A 109 6.41 18.30 10.76
C ARG A 109 5.32 17.25 10.80
N LEU A 110 4.81 16.83 11.98
CA LEU A 110 3.95 15.66 12.04
C LEU A 110 2.55 15.93 11.46
N SER A 111 1.86 17.00 11.87
CA SER A 111 0.52 17.29 11.35
C SER A 111 0.48 17.52 9.83
N PRO A 112 1.39 18.30 9.21
CA PRO A 112 1.43 18.42 7.74
C PRO A 112 1.74 17.11 7.03
N LEU A 113 2.58 16.24 7.62
CA LEU A 113 2.85 14.92 7.08
C LEU A 113 1.58 14.05 7.10
N ILE A 114 0.87 14.01 8.24
CA ILE A 114 -0.38 13.25 8.38
C ILE A 114 -1.42 13.72 7.34
N GLU A 115 -1.63 15.03 7.22
CA GLU A 115 -2.56 15.59 6.24
C GLU A 115 -2.25 15.09 4.82
N ARG A 116 -0.99 15.17 4.39
CA ARG A 116 -0.54 14.70 3.07
C ARG A 116 -0.77 13.21 2.90
N VAL A 117 -0.30 12.39 3.85
CA VAL A 117 -0.39 10.92 3.76
C VAL A 117 -1.84 10.46 3.78
N VAL A 118 -2.67 11.01 4.67
CA VAL A 118 -4.10 10.66 4.73
C VAL A 118 -4.83 11.06 3.44
N HIS A 119 -4.43 12.16 2.82
CA HIS A 119 -4.99 12.56 1.52
C HIS A 119 -4.61 11.59 0.39
N GLU A 120 -3.34 11.15 0.35
CA GLU A 120 -2.86 10.14 -0.60
C GLU A 120 -3.62 8.80 -0.40
N ILE A 121 -3.69 8.31 0.84
CA ILE A 121 -4.44 7.09 1.17
C ILE A 121 -5.92 7.22 0.78
N LYS A 122 -6.54 8.37 1.06
CA LYS A 122 -7.95 8.62 0.71
C LYS A 122 -8.18 8.51 -0.79
N LYS A 123 -7.27 9.06 -1.60
CA LYS A 123 -7.33 8.95 -3.05
C LYS A 123 -7.33 7.49 -3.51
N ASP A 124 -6.48 6.64 -2.93
CA ASP A 124 -6.43 5.22 -3.24
C ASP A 124 -7.74 4.50 -2.87
N TYR A 125 -8.40 4.91 -1.77
CA TYR A 125 -9.70 4.39 -1.37
C TYR A 125 -10.87 4.95 -2.21
N GLU A 126 -10.70 6.03 -2.92
CA GLU A 126 -11.68 6.58 -3.87
C GLU A 126 -11.59 5.87 -5.23
N GLU A 127 -10.46 5.28 -5.57
CA GLU A 127 -10.27 4.50 -6.79
C GLU A 127 -10.84 3.08 -6.62
N TYR A 128 -12.11 2.90 -7.00
CA TYR A 128 -12.80 1.61 -6.93
C TYR A 128 -13.71 1.40 -8.14
N ARG A 129 -14.13 0.17 -8.31
CA ARG A 129 -15.17 -0.18 -9.28
C ARG A 129 -16.19 -1.15 -8.69
N TRP A 130 -17.39 -1.13 -9.26
CA TRP A 130 -18.42 -2.11 -8.97
C TRP A 130 -18.33 -3.23 -9.98
N VAL A 131 -18.06 -4.46 -9.53
CA VAL A 131 -17.90 -5.65 -10.35
C VAL A 131 -19.02 -6.65 -10.05
N GLY A 132 -19.53 -7.32 -11.08
CA GLY A 132 -20.55 -8.33 -10.93
C GLY A 132 -21.73 -8.17 -11.88
N THR A 133 -22.89 -8.72 -11.50
CA THR A 133 -24.13 -8.67 -12.28
C THR A 133 -25.07 -7.59 -11.75
N ASN A 134 -26.15 -7.30 -12.51
CA ASN A 134 -27.17 -6.35 -12.06
C ASN A 134 -27.82 -6.73 -10.73
N GLN A 135 -27.85 -8.01 -10.37
CA GLN A 135 -28.44 -8.52 -9.14
C GLN A 135 -27.44 -8.56 -7.96
N ARG A 136 -26.13 -8.65 -8.24
CA ARG A 136 -25.10 -8.73 -7.20
C ARG A 136 -23.86 -7.98 -7.67
N LYS A 137 -23.64 -6.80 -7.12
CA LYS A 137 -22.46 -5.96 -7.34
C LYS A 137 -21.60 -5.97 -6.09
N ILE A 138 -20.29 -6.09 -6.28
CA ILE A 138 -19.29 -6.05 -5.21
C ILE A 138 -18.37 -4.88 -5.51
N LYS A 139 -18.08 -4.08 -4.50
CA LYS A 139 -17.11 -2.99 -4.58
C LYS A 139 -15.71 -3.58 -4.43
N ILE A 140 -14.85 -3.37 -5.41
CA ILE A 140 -13.43 -3.70 -5.34
C ILE A 140 -12.59 -2.44 -5.54
N TYR A 141 -11.58 -2.25 -4.71
CA TYR A 141 -10.65 -1.13 -4.85
C TYR A 141 -9.58 -1.48 -5.88
N HIS A 142 -9.15 -0.49 -6.67
CA HIS A 142 -8.11 -0.71 -7.68
C HIS A 142 -6.82 -1.22 -7.07
N LYS A 143 -6.46 -0.71 -5.88
CA LYS A 143 -5.28 -1.15 -5.14
C LYS A 143 -5.31 -2.62 -4.73
N ASP A 144 -6.49 -3.22 -4.55
CA ASP A 144 -6.63 -4.63 -4.15
C ASP A 144 -6.56 -5.59 -5.34
N ILE A 145 -6.62 -5.09 -6.58
CA ILE A 145 -6.57 -5.91 -7.79
C ILE A 145 -5.12 -6.27 -8.10
N VAL A 146 -4.78 -7.55 -7.98
CA VAL A 146 -3.45 -8.08 -8.32
C VAL A 146 -3.27 -8.16 -9.83
N CYS A 147 -4.21 -8.80 -10.51
CA CYS A 147 -4.24 -8.87 -11.97
C CYS A 147 -5.66 -9.09 -12.48
N ILE A 148 -5.83 -8.91 -13.79
CA ILE A 148 -7.10 -9.14 -14.48
C ILE A 148 -6.80 -10.09 -15.63
N GLN A 149 -7.59 -11.17 -15.72
CA GLN A 149 -7.42 -12.16 -16.79
C GLN A 149 -8.71 -12.42 -17.55
N LYS A 150 -8.57 -12.72 -18.83
CA LYS A 150 -9.67 -13.15 -19.68
C LYS A 150 -9.95 -14.63 -19.46
N ILE A 151 -11.18 -14.98 -19.15
CA ILE A 151 -11.57 -16.40 -19.07
C ILE A 151 -11.64 -16.99 -20.48
N LYS A 152 -10.83 -18.00 -20.75
CA LYS A 152 -10.73 -18.65 -22.07
C LYS A 152 -12.10 -19.17 -22.52
N GLY A 153 -12.49 -18.83 -23.74
CA GLY A 153 -13.79 -19.24 -24.31
C GLY A 153 -15.00 -18.47 -23.74
N SER A 154 -14.78 -17.44 -22.95
CA SER A 154 -15.83 -16.65 -22.30
C SER A 154 -15.76 -15.17 -22.70
N LYS A 155 -16.90 -14.48 -22.52
CA LYS A 155 -16.97 -13.01 -22.63
C LYS A 155 -16.64 -12.30 -21.31
N TYR A 156 -16.29 -13.06 -20.26
CA TYR A 156 -15.98 -12.53 -18.94
C TYR A 156 -14.48 -12.31 -18.77
N ALA A 157 -14.15 -11.27 -18.01
CA ALA A 157 -12.85 -11.07 -17.38
C ALA A 157 -12.96 -11.37 -15.88
N GLU A 158 -11.91 -11.92 -15.32
CA GLU A 158 -11.78 -12.23 -13.90
C GLU A 158 -10.77 -11.28 -13.27
N TYR A 159 -11.19 -10.61 -12.19
CA TYR A 159 -10.35 -9.81 -11.33
C TYR A 159 -9.82 -10.69 -10.21
N ILE A 160 -8.51 -10.81 -10.12
CA ILE A 160 -7.84 -11.52 -9.04
C ILE A 160 -7.40 -10.48 -8.04
N THR A 161 -7.95 -10.58 -6.82
CA THR A 161 -7.64 -9.70 -5.71
C THR A 161 -7.08 -10.50 -4.54
N GLU A 162 -6.53 -9.84 -3.54
CA GLU A 162 -6.10 -10.49 -2.30
C GLU A 162 -7.26 -11.19 -1.56
N ASN A 163 -8.49 -10.68 -1.73
CA ASN A 163 -9.67 -11.14 -1.00
C ASN A 163 -10.58 -12.09 -1.81
N GLY A 164 -10.19 -12.43 -3.03
CA GLY A 164 -10.96 -13.36 -3.86
C GLY A 164 -10.96 -13.02 -5.35
N LYS A 165 -11.79 -13.74 -6.10
CA LYS A 165 -11.93 -13.62 -7.54
C LYS A 165 -13.32 -13.12 -7.90
N TYR A 166 -13.39 -12.16 -8.80
CA TYR A 166 -14.64 -11.54 -9.22
C TYR A 166 -14.71 -11.48 -10.73
N MET A 167 -15.91 -11.65 -11.31
CA MET A 167 -16.08 -11.72 -12.75
C MET A 167 -16.98 -10.61 -13.26
N GLU A 168 -16.63 -10.07 -14.42
CA GLU A 168 -17.42 -9.07 -15.12
C GLU A 168 -17.42 -9.31 -16.64
N ARG A 169 -18.55 -9.02 -17.28
CA ARG A 169 -18.69 -9.19 -18.72
C ARG A 169 -18.25 -7.92 -19.48
N LEU A 170 -16.96 -7.69 -19.50
CA LEU A 170 -16.31 -6.59 -20.23
C LEU A 170 -15.08 -7.10 -20.98
N SER A 171 -14.67 -6.41 -22.04
CA SER A 171 -13.37 -6.62 -22.68
C SER A 171 -12.26 -6.01 -21.84
N MET A 172 -11.03 -6.50 -22.01
CA MET A 172 -9.86 -5.98 -21.30
C MET A 172 -9.65 -4.47 -21.56
N ASN A 173 -9.81 -4.01 -22.78
CA ASN A 173 -9.68 -2.60 -23.11
C ASN A 173 -10.72 -1.73 -22.41
N GLN A 174 -12.01 -2.16 -22.38
CA GLN A 174 -13.06 -1.44 -21.66
C GLN A 174 -12.77 -1.35 -20.16
N ILE A 175 -12.21 -2.43 -19.57
CA ILE A 175 -11.82 -2.44 -18.17
C ILE A 175 -10.70 -1.44 -17.92
N LEU A 176 -9.63 -1.45 -18.70
CA LEU A 176 -8.50 -0.55 -18.54
C LEU A 176 -8.88 0.92 -18.79
N GLU A 177 -9.76 1.17 -19.77
CA GLU A 177 -10.33 2.50 -20.00
C GLU A 177 -11.12 3.01 -18.77
N GLN A 178 -11.88 2.15 -18.09
CA GLN A 178 -12.64 2.53 -16.90
C GLN A 178 -11.80 2.68 -15.65
N ILE A 179 -10.70 1.90 -15.52
CA ILE A 179 -9.78 2.00 -14.39
C ILE A 179 -8.97 3.30 -14.44
N HIS A 180 -8.65 3.80 -15.63
CA HIS A 180 -7.89 5.05 -15.85
C HIS A 180 -6.60 5.16 -15.00
N SER A 181 -5.91 4.06 -14.75
CA SER A 181 -4.72 4.02 -13.91
C SER A 181 -3.52 3.50 -14.67
N ASN A 182 -2.40 4.21 -14.57
CA ASN A 182 -1.12 3.79 -15.15
C ASN A 182 -0.50 2.58 -14.44
N ALA A 183 -1.02 2.21 -13.27
CA ALA A 183 -0.61 1.03 -12.54
C ALA A 183 -1.03 -0.28 -13.24
N PHE A 184 -2.03 -0.24 -14.12
CA PHE A 184 -2.49 -1.43 -14.85
C PHE A 184 -1.87 -1.50 -16.24
N ILE A 185 -1.03 -2.50 -16.46
CA ILE A 185 -0.34 -2.74 -17.72
C ILE A 185 -0.93 -3.95 -18.43
N LEU A 186 -1.39 -3.75 -19.67
CA LEU A 186 -1.78 -4.85 -20.55
C LEU A 186 -0.54 -5.64 -20.96
N VAL A 187 -0.49 -6.92 -20.57
CA VAL A 187 0.61 -7.84 -20.85
C VAL A 187 0.41 -8.54 -22.17
N ASP A 188 -0.82 -8.98 -22.41
CA ASP A 188 -1.28 -9.58 -23.67
C ASP A 188 -2.81 -9.37 -23.84
N ARG A 189 -3.41 -10.00 -24.84
CA ARG A 189 -4.87 -9.89 -25.11
C ARG A 189 -5.74 -10.44 -23.98
N GLY A 190 -5.17 -11.23 -23.08
CA GLY A 190 -5.89 -11.91 -22.00
C GLY A 190 -5.50 -11.49 -20.61
N HIS A 191 -4.41 -10.73 -20.43
CA HIS A 191 -3.89 -10.41 -19.10
C HIS A 191 -3.52 -8.93 -18.95
N ALA A 192 -3.93 -8.34 -17.84
CA ALA A 192 -3.43 -7.05 -17.36
C ALA A 192 -2.96 -7.21 -15.92
N VAL A 193 -1.80 -6.64 -15.59
CA VAL A 193 -1.19 -6.72 -14.27
C VAL A 193 -1.21 -5.37 -13.58
N ASN A 194 -1.41 -5.37 -12.28
CA ASN A 194 -1.16 -4.19 -11.47
C ASN A 194 0.33 -4.18 -11.09
N VAL A 195 1.04 -3.13 -11.50
CA VAL A 195 2.49 -3.01 -11.30
C VAL A 195 2.87 -2.98 -9.81
N ASN A 196 1.99 -2.46 -8.96
CA ASN A 196 2.19 -2.40 -7.51
C ASN A 196 2.20 -3.80 -6.85
N HIS A 197 1.66 -4.81 -7.53
CA HIS A 197 1.63 -6.19 -7.06
C HIS A 197 2.66 -7.09 -7.75
N ILE A 198 3.63 -6.52 -8.47
CA ILE A 198 4.73 -7.29 -9.09
C ILE A 198 5.84 -7.48 -8.07
N VAL A 199 6.15 -8.73 -7.74
CA VAL A 199 7.29 -9.09 -6.88
C VAL A 199 8.59 -9.12 -7.69
N ARG A 200 8.52 -9.69 -8.91
CA ARG A 200 9.71 -9.90 -9.73
C ARG A 200 9.38 -10.01 -11.22
N VAL A 201 10.29 -9.49 -12.04
CA VAL A 201 10.30 -9.73 -13.48
C VAL A 201 11.58 -10.45 -13.86
N ARG A 202 11.47 -11.70 -14.33
CA ARG A 202 12.61 -12.51 -14.76
C ARG A 202 12.40 -13.03 -16.20
N GLY A 203 13.27 -12.61 -17.11
CA GLY A 203 13.10 -12.96 -18.51
C GLY A 203 11.77 -12.43 -19.04
N ASN A 204 10.89 -13.31 -19.47
CA ASN A 204 9.54 -13.00 -19.94
C ASN A 204 8.45 -13.42 -18.94
N VAL A 205 8.80 -13.68 -17.69
CA VAL A 205 7.86 -14.08 -16.62
C VAL A 205 7.73 -12.94 -15.62
N ILE A 206 6.51 -12.59 -15.28
CA ILE A 206 6.13 -11.64 -14.24
C ILE A 206 5.57 -12.45 -13.07
N GLN A 207 6.18 -12.34 -11.90
CA GLN A 207 5.72 -12.98 -10.67
C GLN A 207 4.94 -11.95 -9.84
N MET A 208 3.69 -12.31 -9.48
CA MET A 208 2.79 -11.48 -8.69
C MET A 208 2.87 -11.83 -7.21
N VAL A 209 2.43 -10.93 -6.32
CA VAL A 209 2.42 -11.11 -4.85
C VAL A 209 1.63 -12.33 -4.38
N ASN A 210 0.60 -12.75 -5.12
CA ASN A 210 -0.20 -13.93 -4.83
C ASN A 210 0.45 -15.25 -5.32
N GLY A 211 1.70 -15.19 -5.83
CA GLY A 211 2.44 -16.32 -6.35
C GLY A 211 2.12 -16.70 -7.80
N GLU A 212 1.16 -16.04 -8.46
CA GLU A 212 0.88 -16.28 -9.87
C GLU A 212 2.06 -15.82 -10.75
N GLU A 213 2.33 -16.61 -11.79
CA GLU A 213 3.33 -16.30 -12.81
C GLU A 213 2.66 -16.05 -14.15
N ILE A 214 2.85 -14.86 -14.70
CA ILE A 214 2.28 -14.46 -15.99
C ILE A 214 3.40 -14.41 -17.02
N THR A 215 3.28 -15.28 -18.04
CA THR A 215 4.28 -15.35 -19.11
C THR A 215 3.91 -14.40 -20.25
N VAL A 216 4.78 -13.43 -20.49
CA VAL A 216 4.68 -12.47 -21.60
C VAL A 216 5.24 -13.09 -22.88
N SER A 217 4.59 -12.87 -24.01
CA SER A 217 5.15 -13.30 -25.30
C SER A 217 6.50 -12.61 -25.55
N ARG A 218 7.44 -13.31 -26.22
CA ARG A 218 8.78 -12.74 -26.49
C ARG A 218 8.71 -11.42 -27.24
N VAL A 219 7.74 -11.27 -28.14
CA VAL A 219 7.54 -10.06 -28.94
C VAL A 219 7.12 -8.87 -28.08
N GLN A 220 6.31 -9.09 -27.06
CA GLN A 220 5.79 -8.03 -26.18
C GLN A 220 6.65 -7.79 -24.93
N SER A 221 7.54 -8.73 -24.61
CA SER A 221 8.32 -8.71 -23.36
C SER A 221 9.13 -7.41 -23.19
N SER A 222 9.75 -6.90 -24.25
CA SER A 222 10.53 -5.67 -24.18
C SER A 222 9.65 -4.45 -23.85
N GLN A 223 8.52 -4.32 -24.55
CA GLN A 223 7.58 -3.22 -24.36
C GLN A 223 6.92 -3.24 -22.97
N VAL A 224 6.54 -4.43 -22.48
CA VAL A 224 5.95 -4.59 -21.15
C VAL A 224 6.95 -4.22 -20.07
N LYS A 225 8.20 -4.68 -20.17
CA LYS A 225 9.27 -4.30 -19.23
C LYS A 225 9.54 -2.81 -19.20
N GLU A 226 9.54 -2.18 -20.38
CA GLU A 226 9.74 -0.73 -20.47
C GLU A 226 8.64 0.04 -19.74
N LYS A 227 7.37 -0.35 -19.93
CA LYS A 227 6.22 0.23 -19.24
C LYS A 227 6.32 0.05 -17.70
N ILE A 228 6.67 -1.16 -17.23
CA ILE A 228 6.86 -1.44 -15.81
C ILE A 228 7.97 -0.56 -15.25
N THR A 229 9.11 -0.48 -15.93
CA THR A 229 10.25 0.32 -15.51
C THR A 229 9.92 1.82 -15.50
N ALA A 230 9.19 2.29 -16.50
CA ALA A 230 8.75 3.68 -16.57
C ALA A 230 7.82 4.05 -15.39
N TYR A 231 6.90 3.15 -15.05
CA TYR A 231 6.02 3.32 -13.88
C TYR A 231 6.83 3.42 -12.59
N TRP A 232 7.76 2.49 -12.34
CA TRP A 232 8.58 2.52 -11.12
C TRP A 232 9.51 3.74 -11.04
N ARG A 233 9.96 4.28 -12.18
CA ARG A 233 10.74 5.53 -12.21
C ARG A 233 9.91 6.75 -11.86
N ALA A 234 8.64 6.76 -12.24
CA ALA A 234 7.72 7.88 -11.96
C ALA A 234 7.28 7.95 -10.48
N LEU A 235 7.49 6.88 -9.70
CA LEU A 235 7.21 6.83 -8.26
C LEU A 235 8.39 7.31 -7.39
N ARG A 236 9.58 7.54 -7.98
CA ARG A 236 10.76 8.06 -7.30
C ARG A 236 10.86 9.58 -7.44
#